data_ab4575f7c373bf5d657215df97eb6c27
#
_entry.id   ab4575f7c373bf5d657215df97eb6c27
#
_cell.length_a   1.000
_cell.length_b   1.000
_cell.length_c   1.000
_cell.angle_alpha   90.00
_cell.angle_beta   90.00
_cell.angle_gamma   90.00
#
_symmetry.space_group_name_H-M   'P 1'
#
loop_
_entity.id
_entity.type
_entity.pdbx_description
1 polymer ?
#
loop_
_entity_poly.entity_id
_entity_poly.type
_entity_poly.pdbx_seq_one_letter_code
_entity_poly.pdbx_strand_id
1 'polypeptide(L)'
;MERKIKEFYDTGILSENLAGMVQMIAVRLGLARNFYSYSFKVEMQGDAIVKMMTALRRRRFKVDSGYNPFSYFTKVAYHAFQNCIKKNKKDFDTIKRYQEEMYENYICSGLVPSRKNTHVESADDYTSDGHFES
;
A
#
# COMPACT_ATOMS: atom_id res chain seq x y z
N MET A 1 24.55 -0.15 3.32
CA MET A 1 23.53 -1.00 2.71
C MET A 1 24.02 -1.73 1.46
N GLU A 2 24.76 -1.06 0.61
CA GLU A 2 25.25 -1.66 -0.63
C GLU A 2 26.10 -2.91 -0.39
N ARG A 3 26.99 -2.84 0.60
CA ARG A 3 27.82 -3.98 0.96
C ARG A 3 26.99 -5.20 1.36
N LYS A 4 25.91 -4.97 2.10
CA LYS A 4 25.03 -6.04 2.54
C LYS A 4 24.27 -6.65 1.38
N ILE A 5 23.89 -5.84 0.40
CA ILE A 5 23.24 -6.32 -0.80
C ILE A 5 24.21 -7.16 -1.63
N LYS A 6 25.43 -6.70 -1.77
CA LYS A 6 26.46 -7.42 -2.49
C LYS A 6 26.71 -8.78 -1.85
N GLU A 7 26.80 -8.82 -0.54
CA GLU A 7 26.97 -10.05 0.22
C GLU A 7 25.79 -11.00 -0.02
N PHE A 8 24.58 -10.48 -0.02
CA PHE A 8 23.39 -11.28 -0.31
C PHE A 8 23.44 -11.86 -1.73
N TYR A 9 23.85 -11.05 -2.70
CA TYR A 9 23.93 -11.52 -4.08
C TYR A 9 24.98 -12.63 -4.25
N ASP A 10 26.06 -12.55 -3.49
CA ASP A 10 27.13 -13.54 -3.57
C ASP A 10 26.78 -14.84 -2.87
N THR A 11 26.16 -14.76 -1.71
CA THR A 11 25.92 -15.92 -0.86
C THR A 11 24.51 -16.50 -1.01
N GLY A 12 23.56 -15.68 -1.46
CA GLY A 12 22.17 -16.07 -1.51
C GLY A 12 21.47 -16.10 -0.15
N ILE A 13 22.19 -15.70 0.91
CA ILE A 13 21.66 -15.70 2.27
C ILE A 13 21.37 -14.27 2.70
N LEU A 14 20.13 -14.02 3.10
CA LEU A 14 19.72 -12.72 3.58
C LEU A 14 20.18 -12.52 5.02
N SER A 15 20.99 -11.49 5.24
CA SER A 15 21.44 -11.18 6.60
C SER A 15 20.33 -10.48 7.38
N GLU A 16 20.37 -10.62 8.70
CA GLU A 16 19.41 -9.93 9.56
C GLU A 16 19.52 -8.43 9.41
N ASN A 17 20.72 -7.93 9.21
CA ASN A 17 20.93 -6.50 9.04
C ASN A 17 20.24 -5.97 7.80
N LEU A 18 20.36 -6.69 6.69
CA LEU A 18 19.70 -6.28 5.45
C LEU A 18 18.19 -6.38 5.57
N ALA A 19 17.69 -7.45 6.16
CA ALA A 19 16.26 -7.61 6.40
C ALA A 19 15.74 -6.50 7.29
N GLY A 20 16.48 -6.14 8.33
CA GLY A 20 16.12 -5.04 9.22
C GLY A 20 16.08 -3.70 8.52
N MET A 21 17.02 -3.47 7.61
CA MET A 21 17.02 -2.23 6.82
C MET A 21 15.79 -2.12 5.93
N VAL A 22 15.43 -3.20 5.27
CA VAL A 22 14.24 -3.26 4.43
C VAL A 22 12.99 -2.97 5.25
N GLN A 23 12.87 -3.64 6.38
CA GLN A 23 11.74 -3.42 7.28
C GLN A 23 11.68 -1.99 7.77
N MET A 24 12.83 -1.42 8.13
CA MET A 24 12.91 -0.06 8.62
C MET A 24 12.44 0.95 7.56
N ILE A 25 12.81 0.73 6.30
CA ILE A 25 12.36 1.59 5.21
C ILE A 25 10.83 1.60 5.15
N ALA A 26 10.22 0.42 5.19
CA ALA A 26 8.76 0.31 5.12
C ALA A 26 8.09 0.99 6.32
N VAL A 27 8.61 0.75 7.52
CA VAL A 27 8.03 1.31 8.73
C VAL A 27 8.15 2.83 8.74
N ARG A 28 9.31 3.35 8.43
CA ARG A 28 9.52 4.80 8.43
C ARG A 28 8.71 5.50 7.37
N LEU A 29 8.59 4.89 6.20
CA LEU A 29 7.77 5.46 5.14
C LEU A 29 6.30 5.50 5.55
N GLY A 30 5.85 4.47 6.27
CA GLY A 30 4.50 4.42 6.78
C GLY A 30 4.19 5.50 7.80
N LEU A 31 5.21 6.07 8.42
CA LEU A 31 5.05 7.17 9.37
C LEU A 31 5.12 8.54 8.68
N ALA A 32 5.42 8.58 7.40
CA ALA A 32 5.50 9.83 6.66
C ALA A 32 4.13 10.50 6.60
N ARG A 33 4.13 11.82 6.51
CA ARG A 33 2.91 12.62 6.53
C ARG A 33 1.87 12.13 5.53
N ASN A 34 2.32 11.70 4.36
CA ASN A 34 1.42 11.28 3.30
C ASN A 34 0.72 9.97 3.57
N PHE A 35 1.25 9.15 4.47
CA PHE A 35 0.79 7.77 4.61
C PHE A 35 0.31 7.38 6.01
N TYR A 36 0.69 8.15 7.04
CA TYR A 36 0.45 7.70 8.41
C TYR A 36 -1.03 7.61 8.79
N SER A 37 -1.88 8.33 8.08
CA SER A 37 -3.32 8.39 8.41
C SER A 37 -4.14 7.26 7.80
N TYR A 38 -3.57 6.46 6.93
CA TYR A 38 -4.31 5.38 6.29
C TYR A 38 -4.57 4.24 7.27
N SER A 39 -5.81 3.75 7.30
CA SER A 39 -6.20 2.66 8.18
C SER A 39 -5.56 1.33 7.80
N PHE A 40 -5.18 1.17 6.54
CA PHE A 40 -4.53 -0.04 6.04
C PHE A 40 -3.01 0.10 5.95
N LYS A 41 -2.43 0.87 6.86
CA LYS A 41 -0.99 1.14 6.86
C LYS A 41 -0.15 -0.13 7.01
N VAL A 42 -0.60 -1.06 7.85
CA VAL A 42 0.12 -2.31 8.05
C VAL A 42 0.17 -3.12 6.75
N GLU A 43 -0.92 -3.16 6.03
CA GLU A 43 -0.98 -3.82 4.73
C GLU A 43 -0.02 -3.16 3.74
N MET A 44 0.02 -1.83 3.71
CA MET A 44 0.94 -1.10 2.86
C MET A 44 2.39 -1.43 3.17
N GLN A 45 2.73 -1.47 4.44
CA GLN A 45 4.08 -1.82 4.87
C GLN A 45 4.44 -3.24 4.46
N GLY A 46 3.52 -4.17 4.60
CA GLY A 46 3.72 -5.54 4.18
C GLY A 46 3.96 -5.66 2.69
N ASP A 47 3.16 -4.98 1.90
CA ASP A 47 3.32 -4.96 0.45
C ASP A 47 4.67 -4.39 0.05
N ALA A 48 5.09 -3.31 0.71
CA ALA A 48 6.37 -2.68 0.44
C ALA A 48 7.52 -3.63 0.74
N ILE A 49 7.46 -4.34 1.86
CA ILE A 49 8.49 -5.30 2.22
C ILE A 49 8.58 -6.41 1.17
N VAL A 50 7.44 -6.95 0.76
CA VAL A 50 7.42 -7.98 -0.27
C VAL A 50 8.03 -7.49 -1.59
N LYS A 51 7.70 -6.28 -1.99
CA LYS A 51 8.26 -5.70 -3.21
C LYS A 51 9.76 -5.48 -3.13
N MET A 52 10.24 -4.99 -2.00
CA MET A 52 11.67 -4.78 -1.79
C MET A 52 12.41 -6.12 -1.77
N MET A 53 11.86 -7.12 -1.09
CA MET A 53 12.47 -8.45 -1.05
C MET A 53 12.48 -9.10 -2.42
N THR A 54 11.42 -8.90 -3.20
CA THR A 54 11.37 -9.41 -4.57
C THR A 54 12.45 -8.75 -5.43
N ALA A 55 12.65 -7.43 -5.27
CA ALA A 55 13.69 -6.72 -6.00
C ALA A 55 15.08 -7.25 -5.64
N LEU A 56 15.30 -7.55 -4.36
CA LEU A 56 16.56 -8.14 -3.93
C LEU A 56 16.76 -9.52 -4.53
N ARG A 57 15.75 -10.37 -4.46
CA ARG A 57 15.84 -11.74 -4.95
C ARG A 57 16.07 -11.77 -6.45
N ARG A 58 15.47 -10.85 -7.18
CA ARG A 58 15.63 -10.77 -8.64
C ARG A 58 16.83 -9.93 -9.05
N ARG A 59 17.60 -9.46 -8.07
CA ARG A 59 18.81 -8.68 -8.31
C ARG A 59 18.57 -7.45 -9.19
N ARG A 60 17.46 -6.78 -8.94
CA ARG A 60 17.10 -5.61 -9.74
C ARG A 60 17.97 -4.40 -9.45
N PHE A 61 18.45 -4.29 -8.21
CA PHE A 61 19.38 -3.23 -7.89
C PHE A 61 20.78 -3.64 -8.35
N LYS A 62 21.40 -2.79 -9.14
CA LYS A 62 22.74 -3.06 -9.65
C LYS A 62 23.77 -2.47 -8.71
N VAL A 63 24.55 -3.35 -8.08
CA VAL A 63 25.64 -2.96 -7.22
C VAL A 63 26.71 -2.28 -8.08
N ASP A 64 27.36 -1.28 -7.53
CA ASP A 64 28.41 -0.53 -8.20
C ASP A 64 27.91 0.35 -9.37
N SER A 65 26.61 0.60 -9.41
CA SER A 65 26.03 1.46 -10.43
C SER A 65 26.13 2.95 -10.08
N GLY A 66 26.57 3.27 -8.86
CA GLY A 66 26.60 4.64 -8.41
C GLY A 66 25.29 5.10 -7.78
N TYR A 67 24.25 4.32 -7.87
CA TYR A 67 22.98 4.64 -7.24
C TYR A 67 23.03 4.32 -5.77
N ASN A 68 22.40 5.18 -4.97
CA ASN A 68 22.25 4.92 -3.55
C ASN A 68 21.20 3.83 -3.34
N PRO A 69 21.56 2.69 -2.76
CA PRO A 69 20.58 1.60 -2.56
C PRO A 69 19.44 2.00 -1.65
N PHE A 70 19.70 2.81 -0.63
CA PHE A 70 18.64 3.29 0.25
C PHE A 70 17.58 4.05 -0.53
N SER A 71 18.01 4.94 -1.43
CA SER A 71 17.09 5.70 -2.27
C SER A 71 16.31 4.79 -3.22
N TYR A 72 16.98 3.81 -3.79
CA TYR A 72 16.34 2.87 -4.69
C TYR A 72 15.21 2.09 -4.00
N PHE A 73 15.52 1.53 -2.83
CA PHE A 73 14.51 0.73 -2.11
C PHE A 73 13.43 1.59 -1.49
N THR A 74 13.73 2.82 -1.13
CA THR A 74 12.70 3.76 -0.70
C THR A 74 11.72 4.04 -1.82
N LYS A 75 12.20 4.19 -3.05
CA LYS A 75 11.33 4.35 -4.21
C LYS A 75 10.46 3.13 -4.44
N VAL A 76 11.03 1.94 -4.32
CA VAL A 76 10.26 0.70 -4.47
C VAL A 76 9.14 0.66 -3.45
N ALA A 77 9.45 0.99 -2.19
CA ALA A 77 8.45 1.02 -1.13
C ALA A 77 7.39 2.09 -1.39
N TYR A 78 7.80 3.25 -1.84
CA TYR A 78 6.87 4.34 -2.15
C TYR A 78 5.87 3.93 -3.23
N HIS A 79 6.35 3.32 -4.29
CA HIS A 79 5.48 2.82 -5.35
C HIS A 79 4.53 1.74 -4.86
N ALA A 80 5.01 0.86 -3.98
CA ALA A 80 4.17 -0.15 -3.39
C ALA A 80 3.04 0.47 -2.56
N PHE A 81 3.37 1.51 -1.79
CA PHE A 81 2.37 2.25 -1.03
C PHE A 81 1.32 2.87 -1.94
N GLN A 82 1.75 3.53 -3.00
CA GLN A 82 0.84 4.15 -3.95
C GLN A 82 -0.07 3.12 -4.61
N ASN A 83 0.49 1.98 -4.99
CA ASN A 83 -0.30 0.91 -5.61
C ASN A 83 -1.32 0.34 -4.65
N CYS A 84 -0.94 0.19 -3.38
CA CYS A 84 -1.85 -0.29 -2.34
C CYS A 84 -3.02 0.69 -2.15
N ILE A 85 -2.72 1.98 -2.13
CA ILE A 85 -3.74 3.01 -2.00
C ILE A 85 -4.71 2.95 -3.18
N LYS A 86 -4.19 2.86 -4.38
CA LYS A 86 -5.02 2.79 -5.59
C LYS A 86 -5.91 1.56 -5.57
N LYS A 87 -5.37 0.43 -5.16
CA LYS A 87 -6.13 -0.82 -5.09
C LYS A 87 -7.26 -0.70 -4.08
N ASN A 88 -6.97 -0.19 -2.89
CA ASN A 88 -7.98 -0.06 -1.86
C ASN A 88 -9.08 0.93 -2.26
N LYS A 89 -8.71 2.01 -2.92
CA LYS A 89 -9.68 2.97 -3.40
C LYS A 89 -10.58 2.34 -4.45
N LYS A 90 -10.01 1.59 -5.39
CA LYS A 90 -10.78 0.92 -6.42
C LYS A 90 -11.74 -0.09 -5.83
N ASP A 91 -11.27 -0.88 -4.88
CA ASP A 91 -12.11 -1.87 -4.21
C ASP A 91 -13.26 -1.20 -3.47
N PHE A 92 -12.98 -0.10 -2.78
CA PHE A 92 -14.00 0.65 -2.08
C PHE A 92 -15.06 1.18 -3.06
N ASP A 93 -14.64 1.75 -4.17
CA ASP A 93 -15.56 2.27 -5.18
C ASP A 93 -16.44 1.15 -5.76
N THR A 94 -15.86 -0.01 -5.97
CA THR A 94 -16.61 -1.17 -6.47
C THR A 94 -17.67 -1.62 -5.48
N ILE A 95 -17.30 -1.72 -4.21
CA ILE A 95 -18.22 -2.12 -3.15
C ILE A 95 -19.34 -1.09 -3.02
N LYS A 96 -18.99 0.18 -3.06
CA LYS A 96 -19.98 1.26 -2.98
C LYS A 96 -20.99 1.16 -4.10
N ARG A 97 -20.52 0.95 -5.33
CA ARG A 97 -21.41 0.81 -6.47
C ARG A 97 -22.35 -0.38 -6.32
N TYR A 98 -21.81 -1.50 -5.86
CA TYR A 98 -22.61 -2.69 -5.62
C TYR A 98 -23.70 -2.44 -4.59
N GLN A 99 -23.37 -1.77 -3.52
CA GLN A 99 -24.34 -1.43 -2.48
C GLN A 99 -25.43 -0.50 -3.01
N GLU A 100 -25.07 0.45 -3.84
CA GLU A 100 -26.03 1.37 -4.45
C GLU A 100 -27.00 0.61 -5.37
N GLU A 101 -26.48 -0.30 -6.18
CA GLU A 101 -27.31 -1.12 -7.06
C GLU A 101 -28.27 -1.96 -6.27
N MET A 102 -27.81 -2.60 -5.21
CA MET A 102 -28.66 -3.41 -4.36
C MET A 102 -29.76 -2.58 -3.71
N TYR A 103 -29.41 -1.41 -3.23
CA TYR A 103 -30.36 -0.51 -2.62
C TYR A 103 -31.47 -0.11 -3.59
N GLU A 104 -31.07 0.27 -4.80
CA GLU A 104 -32.04 0.62 -5.85
C GLU A 104 -32.96 -0.54 -6.18
N ASN A 105 -32.42 -1.74 -6.25
CA ASN A 105 -33.23 -2.92 -6.52
C ASN A 105 -34.29 -3.15 -5.43
N TYR A 106 -33.90 -2.95 -4.17
CA TYR A 106 -34.84 -3.07 -3.07
C TYR A 106 -35.94 -2.01 -3.13
N ILE A 107 -35.57 -0.79 -3.46
CA ILE A 107 -36.55 0.30 -3.61
C ILE A 107 -37.51 -0.01 -4.74
N CYS A 108 -37.00 -0.46 -5.88
CA CYS A 108 -37.86 -0.83 -7.03
C CYS A 108 -38.78 -1.97 -6.73
N SER A 109 -38.36 -2.91 -5.89
CA SER A 109 -39.19 -4.04 -5.51
C SER A 109 -40.21 -3.70 -4.43
N GLY A 110 -40.10 -2.51 -3.84
CA GLY A 110 -40.97 -2.08 -2.76
C GLY A 110 -40.71 -2.71 -1.42
N LEU A 111 -39.57 -3.39 -1.27
CA LEU A 111 -39.23 -4.08 -0.02
C LEU A 111 -38.68 -3.14 1.02
N VAL A 112 -38.08 -2.03 0.62
CA VAL A 112 -37.42 -1.12 1.52
C VAL A 112 -37.94 0.29 1.26
N PRO A 113 -38.24 1.07 2.31
CA PRO A 113 -38.60 2.47 2.12
C PRO A 113 -37.41 3.25 1.59
N SER A 114 -37.69 4.31 0.87
CA SER A 114 -36.63 5.15 0.33
C SER A 114 -35.87 5.86 1.47
N ARG A 115 -34.63 5.49 1.65
CA ARG A 115 -33.80 6.02 2.72
C ARG A 115 -32.36 6.07 2.27
N LYS A 116 -32.02 6.99 1.48
CA LYS A 116 -30.72 6.99 0.82
C LYS A 116 -29.59 7.57 1.64
N ASN A 117 -29.92 8.47 2.52
CA ASN A 117 -28.91 9.37 3.11
C ASN A 117 -27.89 8.67 3.98
N THR A 118 -28.31 7.77 4.83
CA THR A 118 -27.39 7.09 5.73
C THR A 118 -26.29 6.37 5.00
N HIS A 119 -26.64 5.77 3.91
CA HIS A 119 -25.70 4.98 3.13
C HIS A 119 -24.60 5.83 2.54
N VAL A 120 -24.99 6.94 1.99
CA VAL A 120 -24.08 7.86 1.34
C VAL A 120 -23.12 8.47 2.37
N GLU A 121 -23.63 8.82 3.52
CA GLU A 121 -22.82 9.39 4.58
C GLU A 121 -21.71 8.46 5.04
N SER A 122 -22.04 7.19 5.21
CA SER A 122 -21.02 6.21 5.59
C SER A 122 -19.91 6.11 4.57
N ALA A 123 -20.27 6.10 3.31
CA ALA A 123 -19.32 6.05 2.23
C ALA A 123 -18.43 7.28 2.19
N ASP A 124 -19.03 8.43 2.43
CA ASP A 124 -18.29 9.69 2.42
C ASP A 124 -17.27 9.74 3.56
N ASP A 125 -17.64 9.27 4.73
CA ASP A 125 -16.72 9.22 5.86
C ASP A 125 -15.52 8.36 5.54
N TYR A 126 -15.76 7.22 4.95
CA TYR A 126 -14.68 6.33 4.58
C TYR A 126 -13.79 6.96 3.52
N THR A 127 -14.39 7.64 2.57
CA THR A 127 -13.65 8.33 1.53
C THR A 127 -12.80 9.45 2.10
N SER A 128 -13.30 10.13 3.12
CA SER A 128 -12.54 11.17 3.79
C SER A 128 -11.23 10.66 4.35
N ASP A 129 -11.23 9.45 4.87
CA ASP A 129 -10.01 8.85 5.37
C ASP A 129 -8.97 8.73 4.27
N GLY A 130 -9.39 8.32 3.09
CA GLY A 130 -8.50 8.25 1.96
C GLY A 130 -8.10 9.60 1.40
N HIS A 131 -8.76 10.61 1.80
CA HIS A 131 -8.56 11.97 1.29
C HIS A 131 -7.26 12.60 1.79
N PHE A 132 -6.70 12.09 2.84
CA PHE A 132 -5.51 12.66 3.46
C PHE A 132 -4.26 12.56 2.62
N GLU A 133 -4.30 11.81 1.57
CA GLU A 133 -3.15 11.71 0.68
C GLU A 133 -2.86 13.01 -0.06
N SER A 134 -3.80 13.87 -0.12
CA SER A 134 -3.60 15.14 -0.84
C SER A 134 -2.69 16.12 -0.10
#